data_ea44e385332efb5b4af47ab8860472ad
#
_entry.id   ea44e385332efb5b4af47ab8860472ad
#
_cell.length_a   1.000
_cell.length_b   1.000
_cell.length_c   1.000
_cell.angle_alpha   90.00
_cell.angle_beta   90.00
_cell.angle_gamma   90.00
#
_symmetry.space_group_name_H-M   'P 1'
#
loop_
_entity.id
_entity.type
_entity.pdbx_description
1 polymer ?
#
loop_
_entity_poly.entity_id
_entity_poly.type
_entity_poly.pdbx_seq_one_letter_code
_entity_poly.pdbx_strand_id
1 'polypeptide(L)'
;DHYYSTLSKRPVRPNLSPGDFTKKLSLSPPEKAQSVKAVFEDFKNIVPDAMTHWQHPKFFAYFPANASPASIFAESLSNSMGAQAMLWQTSPAATEMETVVVDWLRQALGLKDGFKGTIQDTATTATFCAVLTMREKALGFSGLKDGLYGSKKLKIYASDNVHSSIEKAVRLSGIGENNLCKIKLDENLSINHNELENKIKKDINDGHVPAGLILSLGGTSIGASDDILPLMSLAKKYGLYTHIDAAWAGSAMLCPEFRYLWEGVDMADSIVFNPHKWLGAQFDCSIQFLKDPTDQINTLGLRPAYLETLDVEEVTNYNEWTIPLGR
;
A
#
# COMPACT_ATOMS: atom_id res chain seq x y z
N ASP A 1 -15.62 -9.80 22.58
CA ASP A 1 -17.09 -9.86 22.47
C ASP A 1 -17.79 -8.62 23.05
N HIS A 2 -17.48 -8.21 24.30
CA HIS A 2 -18.16 -7.07 24.95
C HIS A 2 -18.06 -5.76 24.16
N TYR A 3 -16.89 -5.44 23.59
CA TYR A 3 -16.70 -4.22 22.78
C TYR A 3 -17.66 -4.19 21.59
N TYR A 4 -17.69 -5.24 20.80
CA TYR A 4 -18.54 -5.31 19.59
C TYR A 4 -20.04 -5.32 19.95
N SER A 5 -20.43 -6.04 21.00
CA SER A 5 -21.84 -6.11 21.42
C SER A 5 -22.38 -4.77 21.97
N THR A 6 -21.49 -3.88 22.40
CA THR A 6 -21.85 -2.57 22.94
C THR A 6 -21.55 -1.40 22.00
N LEU A 7 -20.90 -1.66 20.87
CA LEU A 7 -20.38 -0.64 19.96
C LEU A 7 -21.44 0.35 19.48
N SER A 8 -22.63 -0.15 19.07
CA SER A 8 -23.75 0.68 18.59
C SER A 8 -24.34 1.63 19.65
N LYS A 9 -24.06 1.36 20.93
CA LYS A 9 -24.52 2.18 22.07
C LYS A 9 -23.50 3.24 22.48
N ARG A 10 -22.27 3.17 21.95
CA ARG A 10 -21.21 4.13 22.23
C ARG A 10 -21.34 5.37 21.34
N PRO A 11 -20.79 6.52 21.72
CA PRO A 11 -20.66 7.64 20.80
C PRO A 11 -19.65 7.29 19.68
N VAL A 12 -19.89 7.72 18.45
CA VAL A 12 -18.95 7.51 17.33
C VAL A 12 -17.58 8.12 17.65
N ARG A 13 -17.58 9.30 18.25
CA ARG A 13 -16.39 10.06 18.61
C ARG A 13 -16.45 10.49 20.09
N PRO A 14 -15.34 10.42 20.82
CA PRO A 14 -15.29 10.89 22.20
C PRO A 14 -15.44 12.41 22.26
N ASN A 15 -16.01 12.91 23.35
CA ASN A 15 -16.06 14.34 23.64
C ASN A 15 -14.84 14.71 24.51
N LEU A 16 -13.67 14.78 23.89
CA LEU A 16 -12.40 15.08 24.54
C LEU A 16 -11.70 16.25 23.82
N SER A 17 -11.04 17.07 24.62
CA SER A 17 -10.07 18.06 24.13
C SER A 17 -8.64 17.48 24.20
N PRO A 18 -7.70 17.99 23.41
CA PRO A 18 -6.29 17.61 23.50
C PRO A 18 -5.78 17.74 24.95
N GLY A 19 -5.17 16.67 25.45
CA GLY A 19 -4.64 16.60 26.81
C GLY A 19 -5.61 15.99 27.85
N ASP A 20 -6.91 15.87 27.57
CA ASP A 20 -7.86 15.32 28.55
C ASP A 20 -7.61 13.83 28.83
N PHE A 21 -7.21 13.07 27.83
CA PHE A 21 -6.85 11.67 28.03
C PHE A 21 -5.53 11.53 28.78
N THR A 22 -4.54 12.37 28.47
CA THR A 22 -3.24 12.36 29.14
C THR A 22 -3.35 12.58 30.65
N LYS A 23 -4.31 13.41 31.11
CA LYS A 23 -4.59 13.64 32.54
C LYS A 23 -5.05 12.38 33.30
N LYS A 24 -5.52 11.36 32.56
CA LYS A 24 -5.94 10.06 33.14
C LYS A 24 -4.79 9.05 33.24
N LEU A 25 -3.64 9.38 32.69
CA LEU A 25 -2.44 8.51 32.67
C LEU A 25 -1.45 8.99 33.75
N SER A 26 -0.67 8.05 34.31
CA SER A 26 0.50 8.42 35.08
C SER A 26 1.53 9.10 34.20
N LEU A 27 2.10 10.20 34.66
CA LEU A 27 3.18 10.89 33.92
C LEU A 27 4.55 10.24 34.13
N SER A 28 4.64 9.29 35.08
CA SER A 28 5.87 8.53 35.37
C SER A 28 5.66 7.05 35.09
N PRO A 29 6.68 6.33 34.64
CA PRO A 29 6.60 4.88 34.50
C PRO A 29 6.34 4.23 35.88
N PRO A 30 5.65 3.10 35.93
CA PRO A 30 5.47 2.38 37.17
C PRO A 30 6.81 1.82 37.68
N GLU A 31 7.14 2.06 38.93
CA GLU A 31 8.36 1.55 39.54
C GLU A 31 8.32 0.03 39.81
N LYS A 32 7.12 -0.53 39.89
CA LYS A 32 6.88 -1.96 40.16
C LYS A 32 6.01 -2.58 39.09
N ALA A 33 6.25 -3.85 38.80
CA ALA A 33 5.43 -4.62 37.91
C ALA A 33 3.98 -4.68 38.43
N GLN A 34 3.03 -4.59 37.53
CA GLN A 34 1.60 -4.73 37.77
C GLN A 34 1.08 -6.06 37.23
N SER A 35 0.01 -6.58 37.77
CA SER A 35 -0.62 -7.77 37.23
C SER A 35 -1.29 -7.45 35.89
N VAL A 36 -1.28 -8.42 34.98
CA VAL A 36 -1.99 -8.31 33.69
C VAL A 36 -3.47 -7.96 33.89
N LYS A 37 -4.09 -8.50 34.95
CA LYS A 37 -5.49 -8.21 35.31
C LYS A 37 -5.67 -6.72 35.62
N ALA A 38 -4.80 -6.11 36.42
CA ALA A 38 -4.86 -4.70 36.75
C ALA A 38 -4.73 -3.82 35.52
N VAL A 39 -3.72 -4.09 34.67
CA VAL A 39 -3.50 -3.36 33.42
C VAL A 39 -4.71 -3.49 32.46
N PHE A 40 -5.33 -4.68 32.41
CA PHE A 40 -6.52 -4.89 31.60
C PHE A 40 -7.76 -4.15 32.11
N GLU A 41 -7.94 -4.08 33.45
CA GLU A 41 -9.02 -3.29 34.04
C GLU A 41 -8.81 -1.78 33.76
N ASP A 42 -7.60 -1.27 33.88
CA ASP A 42 -7.27 0.11 33.51
C ASP A 42 -7.60 0.39 32.05
N PHE A 43 -7.16 -0.49 31.12
CA PHE A 43 -7.51 -0.38 29.72
C PHE A 43 -9.03 -0.30 29.52
N LYS A 44 -9.80 -1.22 30.11
CA LYS A 44 -11.26 -1.27 29.95
C LYS A 44 -11.96 0.00 30.43
N ASN A 45 -11.43 0.59 31.48
CA ASN A 45 -12.08 1.73 32.18
C ASN A 45 -11.79 3.06 31.50
N ILE A 46 -10.64 3.20 30.78
CA ILE A 46 -10.24 4.51 30.27
C ILE A 46 -10.10 4.57 28.75
N VAL A 47 -9.68 3.48 28.09
CA VAL A 47 -9.34 3.54 26.65
C VAL A 47 -10.57 3.53 25.73
N PRO A 48 -11.55 2.62 25.89
CA PRO A 48 -12.66 2.53 24.93
C PRO A 48 -13.48 3.82 24.80
N ASP A 49 -13.66 4.54 25.90
CA ASP A 49 -14.44 5.79 25.91
C ASP A 49 -13.64 6.99 25.37
N ALA A 50 -12.34 6.82 25.15
CA ALA A 50 -11.47 7.82 24.55
C ALA A 50 -11.18 7.58 23.07
N MET A 51 -11.74 6.52 22.47
CA MET A 51 -11.52 6.13 21.08
C MET A 51 -12.61 6.67 20.15
N THR A 52 -12.23 7.05 18.94
CA THR A 52 -13.16 7.14 17.81
C THR A 52 -13.42 5.74 17.28
N HIS A 53 -14.68 5.32 17.27
CA HIS A 53 -15.07 3.95 16.93
C HIS A 53 -15.30 3.80 15.43
N TRP A 54 -14.25 3.43 14.69
CA TRP A 54 -14.28 3.30 13.23
C TRP A 54 -15.27 2.23 12.74
N GLN A 55 -15.56 1.23 13.54
CA GLN A 55 -16.51 0.16 13.19
C GLN A 55 -17.94 0.45 13.68
N HIS A 56 -18.20 1.66 14.21
CA HIS A 56 -19.53 2.05 14.65
C HIS A 56 -20.47 2.16 13.44
N PRO A 57 -21.74 1.66 13.49
CA PRO A 57 -22.69 1.71 12.38
C PRO A 57 -22.98 3.12 11.81
N LYS A 58 -22.73 4.16 12.60
CA LYS A 58 -22.89 5.56 12.22
C LYS A 58 -21.55 6.27 11.91
N PHE A 59 -20.47 5.54 11.70
CA PHE A 59 -19.20 6.13 11.27
C PHE A 59 -19.18 6.25 9.75
N PHE A 60 -19.26 7.49 9.24
CA PHE A 60 -19.33 7.80 7.81
C PHE A 60 -18.14 8.63 7.31
N ALA A 61 -17.04 8.63 8.04
CA ALA A 61 -15.84 9.34 7.65
C ALA A 61 -14.76 8.35 7.18
N TYR A 62 -13.89 8.81 6.28
CA TYR A 62 -12.78 8.03 5.72
C TYR A 62 -13.22 6.71 5.07
N PHE A 63 -12.35 5.71 5.03
CA PHE A 63 -12.67 4.33 4.66
C PHE A 63 -12.56 3.44 5.90
N PRO A 64 -13.59 2.61 6.20
CA PRO A 64 -13.59 1.79 7.40
C PRO A 64 -12.43 0.79 7.37
N ALA A 65 -11.75 0.67 8.52
CA ALA A 65 -10.87 -0.43 8.82
C ALA A 65 -11.69 -1.52 9.51
N ASN A 66 -11.73 -2.71 8.93
CA ASN A 66 -12.46 -3.85 9.46
C ASN A 66 -11.50 -4.87 10.06
N ALA A 67 -11.99 -5.65 11.03
CA ALA A 67 -11.29 -6.79 11.57
C ALA A 67 -12.29 -7.90 11.83
N SER A 68 -12.07 -9.07 11.23
CA SER A 68 -12.85 -10.26 11.55
C SER A 68 -12.29 -10.93 12.81
N PRO A 69 -13.10 -11.70 13.55
CA PRO A 69 -12.58 -12.50 14.67
C PRO A 69 -11.44 -13.43 14.26
N ALA A 70 -11.52 -14.04 13.07
CA ALA A 70 -10.46 -14.90 12.53
C ALA A 70 -9.15 -14.14 12.35
N SER A 71 -9.20 -12.91 11.82
CA SER A 71 -8.03 -12.04 11.64
C SER A 71 -7.39 -11.67 12.98
N ILE A 72 -8.21 -11.33 14.00
CA ILE A 72 -7.72 -11.01 15.34
C ILE A 72 -7.02 -12.20 15.98
N PHE A 73 -7.59 -13.42 15.87
CA PHE A 73 -6.96 -14.63 16.39
C PHE A 73 -5.67 -14.98 15.65
N ALA A 74 -5.64 -14.84 14.32
CA ALA A 74 -4.44 -15.09 13.53
C ALA A 74 -3.30 -14.16 13.93
N GLU A 75 -3.58 -12.87 14.12
CA GLU A 75 -2.61 -11.89 14.61
C GLU A 75 -2.08 -12.25 16.01
N SER A 76 -2.98 -12.66 16.92
CA SER A 76 -2.57 -13.09 18.26
C SER A 76 -1.66 -14.32 18.24
N LEU A 77 -1.93 -15.29 17.35
CA LEU A 77 -1.11 -16.48 17.20
C LEU A 77 0.26 -16.13 16.58
N SER A 78 0.28 -15.32 15.53
CA SER A 78 1.49 -14.87 14.87
C SER A 78 2.43 -14.14 15.85
N ASN A 79 1.87 -13.21 16.63
CA ASN A 79 2.62 -12.48 17.67
C ASN A 79 3.13 -13.39 18.78
N SER A 80 2.35 -14.42 19.16
CA SER A 80 2.76 -15.39 20.18
C SER A 80 3.96 -16.23 19.74
N MET A 81 4.06 -16.52 18.45
CA MET A 81 5.19 -17.28 17.88
C MET A 81 6.43 -16.42 17.61
N GLY A 82 6.29 -15.09 17.61
CA GLY A 82 7.38 -14.18 17.25
C GLY A 82 7.87 -14.41 15.83
N ALA A 83 6.95 -14.71 14.90
CA ALA A 83 7.31 -15.00 13.53
C ALA A 83 8.00 -13.81 12.86
N GLN A 84 9.09 -14.07 12.14
CA GLN A 84 9.86 -13.11 11.36
C GLN A 84 9.96 -13.61 9.92
N ALA A 85 9.13 -13.07 9.04
CA ALA A 85 8.99 -13.51 7.65
C ALA A 85 9.88 -12.73 6.67
N MET A 86 11.00 -12.16 7.13
CA MET A 86 11.94 -11.43 6.27
C MET A 86 12.62 -12.33 5.24
N LEU A 87 12.97 -13.55 5.65
CA LEU A 87 13.60 -14.58 4.83
C LEU A 87 12.81 -15.88 4.95
N TRP A 88 12.88 -16.72 3.94
CA TRP A 88 12.32 -18.06 4.02
C TRP A 88 12.89 -18.85 5.22
N GLN A 89 14.18 -18.80 5.44
CA GLN A 89 14.83 -19.53 6.55
C GLN A 89 14.39 -19.08 7.93
N THR A 90 14.06 -17.81 8.12
CA THR A 90 13.62 -17.29 9.42
C THR A 90 12.18 -17.65 9.73
N SER A 91 11.36 -17.90 8.71
CA SER A 91 9.97 -18.35 8.85
C SER A 91 9.47 -19.02 7.57
N PRO A 92 9.85 -20.29 7.32
CA PRO A 92 9.44 -21.00 6.10
C PRO A 92 7.92 -21.04 5.93
N ALA A 93 7.20 -21.42 6.97
CA ALA A 93 5.73 -21.52 6.93
C ALA A 93 5.05 -20.18 6.62
N ALA A 94 5.50 -19.08 7.23
CA ALA A 94 4.91 -17.77 6.97
C ALA A 94 5.19 -17.31 5.54
N THR A 95 6.39 -17.50 5.02
CA THR A 95 6.78 -17.13 3.66
C THR A 95 6.00 -17.93 2.62
N GLU A 96 5.87 -19.24 2.80
CA GLU A 96 5.12 -20.08 1.88
C GLU A 96 3.61 -19.82 1.95
N MET A 97 3.04 -19.60 3.14
CA MET A 97 1.65 -19.19 3.28
C MET A 97 1.38 -17.84 2.59
N GLU A 98 2.27 -16.87 2.73
CA GLU A 98 2.14 -15.58 2.03
C GLU A 98 2.08 -15.81 0.52
N THR A 99 3.01 -16.57 -0.02
CA THR A 99 3.07 -16.90 -1.45
C THR A 99 1.77 -17.52 -1.95
N VAL A 100 1.25 -18.51 -1.22
CA VAL A 100 0.01 -19.22 -1.59
C VAL A 100 -1.22 -18.33 -1.46
N VAL A 101 -1.36 -17.62 -0.34
CA VAL A 101 -2.54 -16.75 -0.09
C VAL A 101 -2.58 -15.58 -1.06
N VAL A 102 -1.44 -14.98 -1.35
CA VAL A 102 -1.37 -13.89 -2.35
C VAL A 102 -1.73 -14.40 -3.74
N ASP A 103 -1.33 -15.62 -4.12
CA ASP A 103 -1.76 -16.21 -5.39
C ASP A 103 -3.27 -16.54 -5.40
N TRP A 104 -3.84 -17.01 -4.31
CA TRP A 104 -5.30 -17.15 -4.20
C TRP A 104 -6.04 -15.83 -4.43
N LEU A 105 -5.52 -14.75 -3.84
CA LEU A 105 -6.09 -13.41 -4.05
C LEU A 105 -5.93 -12.96 -5.50
N ARG A 106 -4.79 -13.19 -6.14
CA ARG A 106 -4.58 -12.94 -7.57
C ARG A 106 -5.67 -13.61 -8.41
N GLN A 107 -5.89 -14.91 -8.19
CA GLN A 107 -6.92 -15.69 -8.91
C GLN A 107 -8.33 -15.15 -8.63
N ALA A 108 -8.64 -14.90 -7.35
CA ALA A 108 -9.96 -14.41 -6.94
C ALA A 108 -10.28 -13.02 -7.54
N LEU A 109 -9.30 -12.16 -7.67
CA LEU A 109 -9.42 -10.84 -8.31
C LEU A 109 -9.47 -10.91 -9.84
N GLY A 110 -9.24 -12.08 -10.43
CA GLY A 110 -9.22 -12.27 -11.88
C GLY A 110 -7.97 -11.73 -12.59
N LEU A 111 -6.88 -11.55 -11.86
CA LEU A 111 -5.58 -11.22 -12.45
C LEU A 111 -4.98 -12.45 -13.14
N LYS A 112 -4.39 -12.24 -14.33
CA LYS A 112 -3.77 -13.32 -15.11
C LYS A 112 -2.56 -13.93 -14.41
N ASP A 113 -2.20 -15.13 -14.85
CA ASP A 113 -0.95 -15.76 -14.47
C ASP A 113 0.25 -14.88 -14.83
N GLY A 114 1.29 -14.96 -13.99
CA GLY A 114 2.50 -14.15 -14.14
C GLY A 114 2.62 -13.02 -13.10
N PHE A 115 1.51 -12.48 -12.59
CA PHE A 115 1.60 -11.56 -11.45
C PHE A 115 2.09 -12.31 -10.20
N LYS A 116 3.09 -11.74 -9.56
CA LYS A 116 3.59 -12.15 -8.24
C LYS A 116 3.23 -11.06 -7.24
N GLY A 117 3.05 -11.42 -5.97
CA GLY A 117 2.68 -10.41 -5.00
C GLY A 117 3.36 -10.58 -3.65
N THR A 118 3.27 -9.55 -2.85
CA THR A 118 3.76 -9.50 -1.47
C THR A 118 2.80 -8.70 -0.59
N ILE A 119 2.76 -9.04 0.68
CA ILE A 119 2.06 -8.26 1.70
C ILE A 119 2.94 -7.07 2.06
N GLN A 120 2.40 -5.87 1.92
CA GLN A 120 2.95 -4.62 2.42
C GLN A 120 2.17 -4.19 3.67
N ASP A 121 2.76 -3.37 4.53
CA ASP A 121 2.03 -2.79 5.66
C ASP A 121 0.86 -1.92 5.17
N THR A 122 1.13 -0.94 4.31
CA THR A 122 0.11 -0.03 3.79
C THR A 122 0.24 0.17 2.28
N ALA A 123 -0.84 0.63 1.63
CA ALA A 123 -0.75 1.09 0.24
C ALA A 123 0.24 2.25 0.07
N THR A 124 0.50 3.04 1.11
CA THR A 124 1.53 4.09 1.07
C THR A 124 2.90 3.50 0.83
N THR A 125 3.26 2.42 1.51
CA THR A 125 4.53 1.72 1.32
C THR A 125 4.60 1.06 -0.06
N ALA A 126 3.53 0.38 -0.50
CA ALA A 126 3.45 -0.21 -1.83
C ALA A 126 3.65 0.83 -2.95
N THR A 127 2.96 1.97 -2.85
CA THR A 127 3.11 3.10 -3.78
C THR A 127 4.52 3.68 -3.74
N PHE A 128 5.13 3.77 -2.55
CA PHE A 128 6.50 4.26 -2.42
C PHE A 128 7.50 3.30 -3.07
N CYS A 129 7.35 1.98 -2.89
CA CYS A 129 8.13 0.98 -3.61
C CYS A 129 7.99 1.15 -5.13
N ALA A 130 6.76 1.31 -5.64
CA ALA A 130 6.51 1.52 -7.06
C ALA A 130 7.18 2.81 -7.58
N VAL A 131 7.10 3.92 -6.85
CA VAL A 131 7.74 5.20 -7.24
C VAL A 131 9.27 5.10 -7.22
N LEU A 132 9.84 4.39 -6.25
CA LEU A 132 11.28 4.11 -6.24
C LEU A 132 11.69 3.25 -7.45
N THR A 133 10.89 2.25 -7.78
CA THR A 133 11.12 1.40 -8.97
C THR A 133 11.00 2.20 -10.27
N MET A 134 10.00 3.08 -10.40
CA MET A 134 9.87 4.02 -11.52
C MET A 134 11.14 4.86 -11.69
N ARG A 135 11.64 5.40 -10.59
CA ARG A 135 12.86 6.23 -10.53
C ARG A 135 14.07 5.44 -11.03
N GLU A 136 14.31 4.29 -10.43
CA GLU A 136 15.51 3.51 -10.73
C GLU A 136 15.48 2.93 -12.14
N LYS A 137 14.34 2.43 -12.58
CA LYS A 137 14.17 1.95 -13.95
C LYS A 137 14.43 3.05 -14.98
N ALA A 138 13.92 4.27 -14.76
CA ALA A 138 14.15 5.41 -15.64
C ALA A 138 15.61 5.89 -15.66
N LEU A 139 16.39 5.60 -14.60
CA LEU A 139 17.81 5.93 -14.46
C LEU A 139 18.74 4.75 -14.82
N GLY A 140 18.19 3.60 -15.25
CA GLY A 140 18.99 2.39 -15.47
C GLY A 140 19.71 1.91 -14.20
N PHE A 141 19.07 2.08 -13.04
CA PHE A 141 19.55 1.74 -11.69
C PHE A 141 20.82 2.47 -11.24
N SER A 142 21.18 3.59 -11.89
CA SER A 142 22.32 4.40 -11.46
C SER A 142 22.03 5.22 -10.21
N GLY A 143 20.77 5.57 -9.96
CA GLY A 143 20.37 6.39 -8.81
C GLY A 143 20.68 5.74 -7.46
N LEU A 144 20.74 4.42 -7.39
CA LEU A 144 21.12 3.67 -6.18
C LEU A 144 22.58 3.88 -5.77
N LYS A 145 23.46 4.12 -6.73
CA LYS A 145 24.89 4.29 -6.50
C LYS A 145 25.31 5.76 -6.44
N ASP A 146 24.83 6.53 -7.38
CA ASP A 146 25.30 7.90 -7.61
C ASP A 146 24.35 8.97 -7.06
N GLY A 147 23.15 8.55 -6.60
CA GLY A 147 22.08 9.49 -6.21
C GLY A 147 21.48 10.20 -7.42
N LEU A 148 20.75 11.29 -7.17
CA LEU A 148 20.00 12.00 -8.23
C LEU A 148 20.68 13.31 -8.67
N TYR A 149 21.83 13.67 -8.08
CA TYR A 149 22.51 14.92 -8.42
C TYR A 149 23.06 14.86 -9.85
N GLY A 150 22.72 15.86 -10.66
CA GLY A 150 23.12 15.90 -12.06
C GLY A 150 22.29 15.05 -13.02
N SER A 151 21.36 14.25 -12.52
CA SER A 151 20.43 13.48 -13.35
C SER A 151 19.40 14.38 -14.05
N LYS A 152 18.89 13.92 -15.18
CA LYS A 152 17.72 14.56 -15.80
C LYS A 152 16.52 14.50 -14.87
N LYS A 153 15.67 15.52 -14.91
CA LYS A 153 14.43 15.54 -14.10
C LYS A 153 13.51 14.41 -14.54
N LEU A 154 13.15 13.57 -13.60
CA LEU A 154 12.17 12.51 -13.81
C LEU A 154 10.76 13.07 -13.62
N LYS A 155 9.80 12.61 -14.41
CA LYS A 155 8.40 13.02 -14.32
C LYS A 155 7.51 11.82 -13.99
N ILE A 156 6.68 12.00 -12.99
CA ILE A 156 5.61 11.05 -12.62
C ILE A 156 4.27 11.71 -12.96
N TYR A 157 3.39 10.97 -13.60
CA TYR A 157 2.07 11.44 -14.00
C TYR A 157 0.99 10.77 -13.15
N ALA A 158 -0.01 11.53 -12.73
CA ALA A 158 -1.16 11.03 -12.01
C ALA A 158 -2.32 12.03 -12.14
N SER A 159 -3.53 11.63 -11.78
CA SER A 159 -4.67 12.54 -11.71
C SER A 159 -4.45 13.63 -10.65
N ASP A 160 -5.11 14.76 -10.77
CA ASP A 160 -5.11 15.81 -9.75
C ASP A 160 -5.90 15.43 -8.48
N ASN A 161 -6.67 14.33 -8.52
CA ASN A 161 -7.46 13.79 -7.41
C ASN A 161 -6.87 12.52 -6.75
N VAL A 162 -5.59 12.23 -6.97
CA VAL A 162 -4.94 11.07 -6.35
C VAL A 162 -4.83 11.18 -4.84
N HIS A 163 -4.70 10.03 -4.20
CA HIS A 163 -4.44 9.99 -2.76
C HIS A 163 -3.10 10.66 -2.42
N SER A 164 -3.05 11.37 -1.29
CA SER A 164 -1.86 12.10 -0.81
C SER A 164 -0.59 11.25 -0.61
N SER A 165 -0.74 9.91 -0.51
CA SER A 165 0.40 8.98 -0.47
C SER A 165 1.27 9.08 -1.72
N ILE A 166 0.68 9.35 -2.88
CA ILE A 166 1.41 9.48 -4.16
C ILE A 166 2.32 10.72 -4.12
N GLU A 167 1.78 11.87 -3.71
CA GLU A 167 2.57 13.08 -3.54
C GLU A 167 3.69 12.88 -2.52
N LYS A 168 3.37 12.26 -1.38
CA LYS A 168 4.34 11.91 -0.34
C LYS A 168 5.42 10.98 -0.88
N ALA A 169 5.08 9.96 -1.66
CA ALA A 169 6.04 9.03 -2.26
C ALA A 169 7.00 9.76 -3.23
N VAL A 170 6.48 10.63 -4.10
CA VAL A 170 7.29 11.41 -5.04
C VAL A 170 8.23 12.38 -4.30
N ARG A 171 7.77 13.01 -3.21
CA ARG A 171 8.63 13.86 -2.38
C ARG A 171 9.76 13.08 -1.72
N LEU A 172 9.42 11.94 -1.09
CA LEU A 172 10.40 11.14 -0.33
C LEU A 172 11.37 10.39 -1.23
N SER A 173 11.00 10.08 -2.47
CA SER A 173 11.87 9.40 -3.43
C SER A 173 13.04 10.27 -3.93
N GLY A 174 13.07 11.56 -3.60
CA GLY A 174 14.07 12.50 -4.10
C GLY A 174 13.77 13.04 -5.51
N ILE A 175 12.71 12.55 -6.17
CA ILE A 175 12.25 13.10 -7.48
C ILE A 175 11.83 14.57 -7.31
N GLY A 176 11.19 14.90 -6.19
CA GLY A 176 10.71 16.21 -5.86
C GLY A 176 9.28 16.49 -6.34
N GLU A 177 8.50 17.13 -5.47
CA GLU A 177 7.07 17.38 -5.64
C GLU A 177 6.70 18.07 -6.96
N ASN A 178 7.50 19.03 -7.41
CA ASN A 178 7.28 19.75 -8.67
C ASN A 178 7.41 18.86 -9.92
N ASN A 179 7.84 17.63 -9.76
CA ASN A 179 7.95 16.64 -10.84
C ASN A 179 6.79 15.62 -10.83
N LEU A 180 5.85 15.73 -9.89
CA LEU A 180 4.54 15.09 -10.01
C LEU A 180 3.66 15.95 -10.92
N CYS A 181 3.39 15.43 -12.11
CA CYS A 181 2.54 16.06 -13.11
C CYS A 181 1.09 15.67 -12.85
N LYS A 182 0.33 16.56 -12.23
CA LYS A 182 -1.10 16.37 -11.96
C LYS A 182 -1.89 16.67 -13.23
N ILE A 183 -2.61 15.69 -13.75
CA ILE A 183 -3.43 15.75 -14.97
C ILE A 183 -4.89 15.91 -14.59
N LYS A 184 -5.60 16.80 -15.24
CA LYS A 184 -7.03 17.01 -15.03
C LYS A 184 -7.85 15.79 -15.44
N LEU A 185 -8.97 15.65 -14.80
CA LEU A 185 -9.96 14.63 -15.17
C LEU A 185 -10.77 15.07 -16.39
N ASP A 186 -11.23 14.09 -17.13
CA ASP A 186 -12.25 14.27 -18.18
C ASP A 186 -13.68 14.27 -17.61
N GLU A 187 -14.68 14.26 -18.48
CA GLU A 187 -16.10 14.24 -18.12
C GLU A 187 -16.54 12.96 -17.40
N ASN A 188 -15.79 11.86 -17.58
CA ASN A 188 -16.02 10.58 -16.92
C ASN A 188 -15.23 10.44 -15.59
N LEU A 189 -14.58 11.51 -15.15
CA LEU A 189 -13.74 11.55 -13.95
C LEU A 189 -12.50 10.62 -14.04
N SER A 190 -12.04 10.30 -15.25
CA SER A 190 -10.78 9.62 -15.54
C SER A 190 -9.70 10.63 -15.92
N ILE A 191 -8.42 10.23 -15.83
CA ILE A 191 -7.30 11.04 -16.36
C ILE A 191 -7.60 11.40 -17.82
N ASN A 192 -7.56 12.71 -18.13
CA ASN A 192 -7.73 13.17 -19.50
C ASN A 192 -6.58 12.69 -20.39
N HIS A 193 -6.88 11.76 -21.28
CA HIS A 193 -5.89 11.10 -22.15
C HIS A 193 -5.11 12.09 -23.02
N ASN A 194 -5.79 13.07 -23.61
CA ASN A 194 -5.13 14.04 -24.51
C ASN A 194 -4.23 15.00 -23.71
N GLU A 195 -4.65 15.44 -22.53
CA GLU A 195 -3.84 16.29 -21.67
C GLU A 195 -2.60 15.53 -21.20
N LEU A 196 -2.75 14.26 -20.79
CA LEU A 196 -1.63 13.39 -20.41
C LEU A 196 -0.62 13.25 -21.56
N GLU A 197 -1.09 12.91 -22.77
CA GLU A 197 -0.19 12.74 -23.90
C GLU A 197 0.54 14.04 -24.26
N ASN A 198 -0.16 15.16 -24.28
CA ASN A 198 0.44 16.46 -24.54
C ASN A 198 1.47 16.84 -23.49
N LYS A 199 1.19 16.54 -22.21
CA LYS A 199 2.12 16.79 -21.12
C LYS A 199 3.39 15.95 -21.23
N ILE A 200 3.25 14.65 -21.57
CA ILE A 200 4.40 13.76 -21.79
C ILE A 200 5.28 14.30 -22.94
N LYS A 201 4.66 14.63 -24.09
CA LYS A 201 5.39 15.20 -25.23
C LYS A 201 6.14 16.48 -24.88
N LYS A 202 5.49 17.36 -24.14
CA LYS A 202 6.12 18.60 -23.67
C LYS A 202 7.31 18.31 -22.76
N ASP A 203 7.17 17.42 -21.79
CA ASP A 203 8.25 17.11 -20.85
C ASP A 203 9.47 16.48 -21.57
N ILE A 204 9.23 15.62 -22.58
CA ILE A 204 10.29 15.08 -23.43
C ILE A 204 11.01 16.19 -24.20
N ASN A 205 10.27 17.12 -24.82
CA ASN A 205 10.84 18.26 -25.56
C ASN A 205 11.63 19.20 -24.63
N ASP A 206 11.22 19.32 -23.37
CA ASP A 206 11.92 20.11 -22.34
C ASP A 206 13.17 19.36 -21.80
N GLY A 207 13.48 18.16 -22.31
CA GLY A 207 14.64 17.37 -21.92
C GLY A 207 14.45 16.55 -20.64
N HIS A 208 13.23 16.43 -20.15
CA HIS A 208 12.88 15.61 -18.97
C HIS A 208 12.65 14.14 -19.35
N VAL A 209 12.67 13.27 -18.36
CA VAL A 209 12.45 11.83 -18.54
C VAL A 209 11.10 11.44 -17.93
N PRO A 210 10.10 11.08 -18.73
CA PRO A 210 8.89 10.42 -18.25
C PRO A 210 9.26 9.08 -17.58
N ALA A 211 8.97 8.93 -16.28
CA ALA A 211 9.38 7.76 -15.51
C ALA A 211 8.21 6.84 -15.15
N GLY A 212 7.05 7.39 -14.87
CA GLY A 212 5.92 6.55 -14.47
C GLY A 212 4.56 7.21 -14.57
N LEU A 213 3.53 6.38 -14.63
CA LEU A 213 2.12 6.75 -14.58
C LEU A 213 1.44 6.00 -13.44
N ILE A 214 0.72 6.74 -12.59
CA ILE A 214 -0.06 6.17 -11.49
C ILE A 214 -1.54 6.41 -11.77
N LEU A 215 -2.29 5.31 -11.84
CA LEU A 215 -3.74 5.29 -12.06
C LEU A 215 -4.47 4.97 -10.75
N SER A 216 -5.69 5.41 -10.63
CA SER A 216 -6.56 5.13 -9.48
C SER A 216 -7.76 4.29 -9.88
N LEU A 217 -8.06 3.25 -9.10
CA LEU A 217 -9.31 2.49 -9.16
C LEU A 217 -10.08 2.74 -7.86
N GLY A 218 -11.12 3.56 -7.93
CA GLY A 218 -11.84 4.04 -6.76
C GLY A 218 -11.04 5.09 -5.98
N GLY A 219 -10.79 6.24 -6.59
CA GLY A 219 -10.02 7.32 -5.98
C GLY A 219 -10.60 7.81 -4.66
N THR A 220 -9.76 8.13 -3.69
CA THR A 220 -10.13 8.42 -2.30
C THR A 220 -11.12 9.59 -2.17
N SER A 221 -10.97 10.64 -2.97
CA SER A 221 -11.76 11.86 -2.83
C SER A 221 -13.17 11.77 -3.43
N ILE A 222 -13.31 11.09 -4.56
CA ILE A 222 -14.54 11.10 -5.38
C ILE A 222 -15.02 9.70 -5.79
N GLY A 223 -14.31 8.64 -5.42
CA GLY A 223 -14.67 7.26 -5.76
C GLY A 223 -14.52 6.91 -7.25
N ALA A 224 -14.02 7.82 -8.07
CA ALA A 224 -13.87 7.61 -9.52
C ALA A 224 -12.74 6.63 -9.85
N SER A 225 -12.82 6.03 -11.03
CA SER A 225 -11.81 5.13 -11.56
C SER A 225 -11.30 5.64 -12.89
N ASP A 226 -9.99 5.53 -13.10
CA ASP A 226 -9.37 5.84 -14.38
C ASP A 226 -9.75 4.78 -15.43
N ASP A 227 -9.85 5.20 -16.70
CA ASP A 227 -10.00 4.28 -17.82
C ASP A 227 -8.65 3.62 -18.12
N ILE A 228 -8.48 2.41 -17.57
CA ILE A 228 -7.17 1.77 -17.50
C ILE A 228 -6.62 1.43 -18.89
N LEU A 229 -7.41 0.80 -19.78
CA LEU A 229 -6.92 0.26 -21.04
C LEU A 229 -6.28 1.32 -21.97
N PRO A 230 -6.92 2.46 -22.27
CA PRO A 230 -6.31 3.48 -23.13
C PRO A 230 -5.10 4.16 -22.45
N LEU A 231 -5.15 4.38 -21.13
CA LEU A 231 -4.05 5.00 -20.39
C LEU A 231 -2.83 4.08 -20.28
N MET A 232 -3.04 2.76 -20.13
CA MET A 232 -1.96 1.76 -20.19
C MET A 232 -1.35 1.68 -21.59
N SER A 233 -2.17 1.78 -22.63
CA SER A 233 -1.68 1.80 -24.04
C SER A 233 -0.78 3.01 -24.29
N LEU A 234 -1.18 4.17 -23.72
CA LEU A 234 -0.36 5.38 -23.79
C LEU A 234 0.93 5.25 -22.98
N ALA A 235 0.86 4.71 -21.76
CA ALA A 235 2.04 4.45 -20.93
C ALA A 235 3.05 3.55 -21.65
N LYS A 236 2.58 2.47 -22.27
CA LYS A 236 3.42 1.56 -23.05
C LYS A 236 4.07 2.26 -24.24
N LYS A 237 3.34 3.13 -24.94
CA LYS A 237 3.88 3.93 -26.08
C LYS A 237 5.08 4.77 -25.67
N TYR A 238 5.08 5.31 -24.45
CA TYR A 238 6.15 6.17 -23.94
C TYR A 238 7.13 5.48 -22.97
N GLY A 239 6.99 4.16 -22.76
CA GLY A 239 7.89 3.37 -21.92
C GLY A 239 7.78 3.71 -20.44
N LEU A 240 6.62 4.18 -19.98
CA LEU A 240 6.38 4.50 -18.57
C LEU A 240 6.19 3.23 -17.74
N TYR A 241 6.79 3.17 -16.55
CA TYR A 241 6.40 2.18 -15.53
C TYR A 241 5.05 2.56 -14.96
N THR A 242 4.19 1.59 -14.73
CA THR A 242 2.80 1.82 -14.34
C THR A 242 2.47 1.24 -12.98
N HIS A 243 1.72 2.00 -12.18
CA HIS A 243 1.19 1.56 -10.89
C HIS A 243 -0.30 1.86 -10.80
N ILE A 244 -1.12 0.90 -10.38
CA ILE A 244 -2.54 1.09 -10.13
C ILE A 244 -2.77 1.12 -8.62
N ASP A 245 -3.18 2.26 -8.10
CA ASP A 245 -3.71 2.40 -6.75
C ASP A 245 -5.19 1.99 -6.73
N ALA A 246 -5.42 0.73 -6.41
CA ALA A 246 -6.73 0.13 -6.20
C ALA A 246 -6.99 -0.13 -4.70
N ALA A 247 -6.38 0.65 -3.82
CA ALA A 247 -6.38 0.44 -2.37
C ALA A 247 -7.79 0.26 -1.80
N TRP A 248 -8.76 0.96 -2.35
CA TRP A 248 -10.16 0.83 -1.92
C TRP A 248 -10.94 -0.14 -2.82
N ALA A 249 -11.11 0.18 -4.09
CA ALA A 249 -12.01 -0.56 -4.97
C ALA A 249 -11.43 -1.84 -5.56
N GLY A 250 -10.13 -2.12 -5.38
CA GLY A 250 -9.52 -3.37 -5.82
C GLY A 250 -10.24 -4.60 -5.28
N SER A 251 -10.74 -4.54 -4.04
CA SER A 251 -11.53 -5.64 -3.46
C SER A 251 -12.86 -5.92 -4.19
N ALA A 252 -13.42 -4.95 -4.91
CA ALA A 252 -14.64 -5.15 -5.69
C ALA A 252 -14.41 -6.12 -6.87
N MET A 253 -13.17 -6.30 -7.30
CA MET A 253 -12.81 -7.23 -8.39
C MET A 253 -13.01 -8.71 -8.03
N LEU A 254 -13.25 -9.01 -6.76
CA LEU A 254 -13.73 -10.33 -6.34
C LEU A 254 -15.09 -10.67 -6.97
N CYS A 255 -15.88 -9.65 -7.28
CA CYS A 255 -17.17 -9.76 -7.96
C CYS A 255 -16.95 -9.60 -9.47
N PRO A 256 -17.16 -10.66 -10.28
CA PRO A 256 -16.90 -10.63 -11.72
C PRO A 256 -17.59 -9.49 -12.47
N GLU A 257 -18.76 -9.07 -11.99
CA GLU A 257 -19.56 -7.98 -12.56
C GLU A 257 -18.89 -6.61 -12.52
N PHE A 258 -17.88 -6.40 -11.67
CA PHE A 258 -17.13 -5.15 -11.59
C PHE A 258 -15.78 -5.19 -12.33
N ARG A 259 -15.36 -6.33 -12.86
CA ARG A 259 -14.05 -6.49 -13.52
C ARG A 259 -13.88 -5.67 -14.79
N TYR A 260 -14.95 -5.15 -15.35
CA TYR A 260 -14.87 -4.20 -16.47
C TYR A 260 -14.13 -2.91 -16.06
N LEU A 261 -14.14 -2.56 -14.77
CA LEU A 261 -13.45 -1.36 -14.27
C LEU A 261 -11.93 -1.46 -14.34
N TRP A 262 -11.38 -2.64 -14.54
CA TRP A 262 -9.95 -2.77 -14.73
C TRP A 262 -9.56 -3.55 -15.98
N GLU A 263 -10.36 -3.37 -17.03
CA GLU A 263 -9.96 -3.83 -18.36
C GLU A 263 -8.61 -3.21 -18.74
N GLY A 264 -7.64 -4.06 -19.15
CA GLY A 264 -6.26 -3.63 -19.41
C GLY A 264 -5.31 -3.72 -18.21
N VAL A 265 -5.78 -4.13 -17.02
CA VAL A 265 -4.96 -4.30 -15.81
C VAL A 265 -3.74 -5.19 -16.01
N ASP A 266 -3.83 -6.19 -16.90
CA ASP A 266 -2.72 -7.09 -17.23
C ASP A 266 -1.50 -6.39 -17.87
N MET A 267 -1.66 -5.14 -18.27
CA MET A 267 -0.55 -4.32 -18.79
C MET A 267 0.22 -3.61 -17.67
N ALA A 268 -0.34 -3.51 -16.47
CA ALA A 268 0.26 -2.81 -15.35
C ALA A 268 1.52 -3.52 -14.83
N ASP A 269 2.52 -2.73 -14.43
CA ASP A 269 3.74 -3.26 -13.81
C ASP A 269 3.52 -3.54 -12.31
N SER A 270 2.71 -2.72 -11.66
CA SER A 270 2.41 -2.80 -10.22
C SER A 270 0.94 -2.46 -9.93
N ILE A 271 0.34 -3.16 -8.98
CA ILE A 271 -1.03 -2.93 -8.50
C ILE A 271 -1.03 -3.04 -6.98
N VAL A 272 -1.75 -2.17 -6.28
CA VAL A 272 -1.98 -2.32 -4.83
C VAL A 272 -3.47 -2.34 -4.51
N PHE A 273 -3.87 -3.22 -3.59
CA PHE A 273 -5.19 -3.17 -2.96
C PHE A 273 -5.11 -3.50 -1.46
N ASN A 274 -6.11 -3.08 -0.68
CA ASN A 274 -6.06 -3.21 0.78
C ASN A 274 -7.12 -4.17 1.32
N PRO A 275 -6.77 -5.43 1.65
CA PRO A 275 -7.65 -6.34 2.37
C PRO A 275 -8.18 -5.78 3.70
N HIS A 276 -7.41 -4.91 4.37
CA HIS A 276 -7.84 -4.28 5.61
C HIS A 276 -9.00 -3.27 5.45
N LYS A 277 -9.37 -2.89 4.22
CA LYS A 277 -10.53 -2.02 3.98
C LYS A 277 -11.83 -2.83 3.87
N TRP A 278 -11.89 -3.82 2.99
CA TRP A 278 -13.14 -4.55 2.70
C TRP A 278 -13.15 -6.02 3.14
N LEU A 279 -12.00 -6.66 3.23
CA LEU A 279 -11.94 -8.11 3.40
C LEU A 279 -11.84 -8.57 4.87
N GLY A 280 -11.97 -7.66 5.84
CA GLY A 280 -11.97 -8.00 7.26
C GLY A 280 -10.61 -8.41 7.82
N ALA A 281 -9.51 -8.16 7.12
CA ALA A 281 -8.19 -8.21 7.70
C ALA A 281 -8.00 -7.01 8.64
N GLN A 282 -7.37 -7.22 9.79
CA GLN A 282 -7.07 -6.08 10.66
C GLN A 282 -6.07 -5.11 9.97
N PHE A 283 -6.14 -3.87 10.38
CA PHE A 283 -5.22 -2.86 9.91
C PHE A 283 -3.83 -3.10 10.58
N ASP A 284 -2.74 -3.28 9.81
CA ASP A 284 -2.67 -2.98 8.39
C ASP A 284 -2.37 -4.22 7.56
N CYS A 285 -2.94 -4.28 6.37
CA CYS A 285 -2.69 -5.33 5.40
C CYS A 285 -2.99 -4.78 4.00
N SER A 286 -1.95 -4.68 3.18
CA SER A 286 -2.03 -4.28 1.77
C SER A 286 -1.33 -5.32 0.92
N ILE A 287 -1.87 -5.64 -0.25
CA ILE A 287 -1.24 -6.54 -1.19
C ILE A 287 -0.74 -5.73 -2.38
N GLN A 288 0.55 -5.88 -2.68
CA GLN A 288 1.13 -5.36 -3.90
C GLN A 288 1.37 -6.52 -4.87
N PHE A 289 0.78 -6.46 -6.06
CA PHE A 289 1.08 -7.34 -7.17
C PHE A 289 2.05 -6.67 -8.13
N LEU A 290 3.00 -7.45 -8.62
CA LEU A 290 4.01 -7.05 -9.60
C LEU A 290 3.93 -8.01 -10.78
N LYS A 291 3.91 -7.46 -11.99
CA LYS A 291 3.93 -8.27 -13.22
C LYS A 291 5.28 -8.97 -13.40
N ASP A 292 6.34 -8.25 -13.12
CA ASP A 292 7.70 -8.76 -12.99
C ASP A 292 8.35 -8.10 -11.77
N PRO A 293 8.67 -8.87 -10.71
CA PRO A 293 9.26 -8.33 -9.51
C PRO A 293 10.72 -7.90 -9.66
N THR A 294 11.40 -8.27 -10.74
CA THR A 294 12.84 -8.06 -10.93
C THR A 294 13.25 -6.59 -10.77
N ASP A 295 12.49 -5.67 -11.36
CA ASP A 295 12.81 -4.23 -11.26
C ASP A 295 12.69 -3.72 -9.80
N GLN A 296 11.69 -4.20 -9.06
CA GLN A 296 11.52 -3.82 -7.64
C GLN A 296 12.58 -4.46 -6.75
N ILE A 297 12.93 -5.73 -6.99
CA ILE A 297 14.02 -6.42 -6.29
C ILE A 297 15.36 -5.71 -6.56
N ASN A 298 15.65 -5.35 -7.80
CA ASN A 298 16.86 -4.60 -8.16
C ASN A 298 16.90 -3.21 -7.50
N THR A 299 15.72 -2.62 -7.21
CA THR A 299 15.61 -1.32 -6.55
C THR A 299 15.76 -1.39 -5.05
N LEU A 300 15.18 -2.40 -4.40
CA LEU A 300 15.04 -2.47 -2.94
C LEU A 300 15.96 -3.50 -2.30
N GLY A 301 16.35 -4.53 -3.06
CA GLY A 301 17.09 -5.66 -2.53
C GLY A 301 18.47 -5.26 -2.03
N LEU A 302 18.79 -5.72 -0.82
CA LEU A 302 20.10 -5.65 -0.21
C LEU A 302 20.46 -7.05 0.29
N ARG A 303 21.65 -7.52 -0.09
CA ARG A 303 22.19 -8.82 0.36
C ARG A 303 23.46 -8.62 1.18
N PRO A 304 23.37 -8.09 2.40
CA PRO A 304 24.54 -8.01 3.28
C PRO A 304 24.96 -9.41 3.72
N ALA A 305 26.25 -9.61 4.01
CA ALA A 305 26.82 -10.91 4.32
C ALA A 305 26.08 -11.67 5.44
N TYR A 306 25.50 -10.99 6.42
CA TYR A 306 24.73 -11.64 7.49
C TYR A 306 23.34 -12.15 7.05
N LEU A 307 22.87 -11.76 5.85
CA LEU A 307 21.66 -12.27 5.21
C LEU A 307 21.99 -13.26 4.07
N GLU A 308 23.27 -13.45 3.74
CA GLU A 308 23.71 -14.51 2.82
C GLU A 308 23.52 -15.86 3.51
N THR A 309 22.31 -16.34 3.44
CA THR A 309 21.95 -17.69 3.87
C THR A 309 22.00 -18.61 2.65
N LEU A 310 22.12 -19.91 2.88
CA LEU A 310 22.22 -20.94 1.85
C LEU A 310 21.36 -20.57 0.63
N ASP A 311 22.01 -20.36 -0.50
CA ASP A 311 21.36 -20.14 -1.79
C ASP A 311 20.47 -21.36 -2.14
N VAL A 312 19.24 -21.30 -1.70
CA VAL A 312 18.19 -22.15 -2.24
C VAL A 312 17.56 -21.35 -3.37
N GLU A 313 17.98 -21.62 -4.59
CA GLU A 313 17.61 -20.86 -5.81
C GLU A 313 16.09 -20.75 -6.05
N GLU A 314 15.26 -21.47 -5.28
CA GLU A 314 13.82 -21.59 -5.50
C GLU A 314 12.95 -20.87 -4.46
N VAL A 315 13.52 -20.16 -3.49
CA VAL A 315 12.73 -19.53 -2.43
C VAL A 315 12.60 -18.03 -2.59
N THR A 316 11.46 -17.48 -2.21
CA THR A 316 11.22 -16.03 -2.19
C THR A 316 11.67 -15.46 -0.84
N ASN A 317 12.51 -14.44 -0.88
CA ASN A 317 12.89 -13.64 0.29
C ASN A 317 12.21 -12.27 0.19
N TYR A 318 11.11 -12.09 0.89
CA TYR A 318 10.26 -10.91 0.75
C TYR A 318 10.88 -9.61 1.28
N ASN A 319 11.94 -9.67 2.10
CA ASN A 319 12.70 -8.48 2.47
C ASN A 319 13.32 -7.74 1.27
N GLU A 320 13.56 -8.44 0.15
CA GLU A 320 14.03 -7.83 -1.09
C GLU A 320 12.92 -7.12 -1.87
N TRP A 321 11.64 -7.37 -1.53
CA TRP A 321 10.46 -6.80 -2.20
C TRP A 321 9.87 -5.61 -1.47
N THR A 322 10.34 -5.36 -0.25
CA THR A 322 9.78 -4.37 0.68
C THR A 322 10.86 -3.42 1.18
N ILE A 323 10.45 -2.26 1.71
CA ILE A 323 11.38 -1.31 2.32
C ILE A 323 11.88 -1.82 3.69
N PRO A 324 11.01 -2.30 4.60
CA PRO A 324 11.47 -2.88 5.85
C PRO A 324 12.26 -4.17 5.63
N LEU A 325 13.40 -4.29 6.31
CA LEU A 325 14.16 -5.55 6.35
C LEU A 325 13.48 -6.58 7.27
N GLY A 326 12.98 -6.12 8.41
CA GLY A 326 12.17 -6.96 9.32
C GLY A 326 10.69 -6.86 9.00
N ARG A 327 9.99 -7.98 9.04
CA ARG A 327 8.56 -8.05 8.72
C ARG A 327 7.88 -9.26 9.37
#